data_cb47f3a3892392f1a465be28ae4d1608
#
_entry.id   cb47f3a3892392f1a465be28ae4d1608
#
_cell.length_a   1.000
_cell.length_b   1.000
_cell.length_c   1.000
_cell.angle_alpha   90.00
_cell.angle_beta   90.00
_cell.angle_gamma   90.00
#
_symmetry.space_group_name_H-M   'P 1'
#
loop_
_entity.id
_entity.type
_entity.pdbx_description
1 polymer ?
#
loop_
_entity_poly.entity_id
_entity_poly.type
_entity_poly.pdbx_seq_one_letter_code
_entity_poly.pdbx_strand_id
1 'polypeptide(L)'
;MPTLRLDHGRRVTLCYFVTFIVIGMCVGLLGPALPHLADMTGSGMGQIAILFTARALGTMLGSVLSGALIDRFDGHKVLAAMLLLLAVGLAAVPFSQALAVLTAVMFLLGLAEVSVNAGANTLLLWTHGAASPPWISALHFCFGLGNMLVPLVLVAVLRLQFSFAWAFWLVAFYVALLLVPLLRLQSPRPPDLTVSERDAPPPQDGWRLAIFLLMFGLYVGMEVTFAGWITAYGVLTGRAPGDAALLVTLFWLTLSAGRLLAIPLVRRLSPWKVLRGCLGLGLFSALALHFLWLPLPLVALLFGLASSAVFPILFGLSNQLMPASGRTTGWIFLASGLGGMALPSLTGPLLERAGTGAFPLLLTALVGLLMLGLVALRARVRHSTGR
;
A
#
# COMPACT_ATOMS: atom_id res chain seq x y z
N MET A 1 -32.35 23.32 -10.37
CA MET A 1 -30.90 23.43 -10.06
C MET A 1 -30.19 22.06 -9.95
N PRO A 2 -30.51 21.06 -10.78
CA PRO A 2 -29.85 19.73 -10.75
C PRO A 2 -28.44 19.75 -11.37
N THR A 3 -28.19 20.62 -12.34
CA THR A 3 -26.92 20.67 -13.07
C THR A 3 -25.72 21.19 -12.23
N LEU A 4 -25.94 22.11 -11.30
CA LEU A 4 -24.91 22.62 -10.39
C LEU A 4 -24.43 21.58 -9.37
N ARG A 5 -25.31 20.66 -8.91
CA ARG A 5 -24.94 19.59 -7.97
C ARG A 5 -24.09 18.52 -8.63
N LEU A 6 -24.38 18.16 -9.89
CA LEU A 6 -23.58 17.19 -10.66
C LEU A 6 -22.17 17.73 -10.97
N ASP A 7 -22.07 19.03 -11.30
CA ASP A 7 -20.76 19.66 -11.54
C ASP A 7 -19.90 19.72 -10.26
N HIS A 8 -20.51 20.07 -9.12
CA HIS A 8 -19.83 20.11 -7.81
C HIS A 8 -19.32 18.72 -7.39
N GLY A 9 -20.18 17.69 -7.44
CA GLY A 9 -19.79 16.32 -7.11
C GLY A 9 -18.67 15.79 -7.99
N ARG A 10 -18.68 16.09 -9.28
CA ARG A 10 -17.58 15.73 -10.20
C ARG A 10 -16.26 16.42 -9.86
N ARG A 11 -16.28 17.72 -9.52
CA ARG A 11 -15.08 18.46 -9.09
C ARG A 11 -14.48 17.90 -7.80
N VAL A 12 -15.34 17.59 -6.84
CA VAL A 12 -14.91 16.95 -5.57
C VAL A 12 -14.27 15.59 -5.84
N THR A 13 -14.91 14.75 -6.66
CA THR A 13 -14.39 13.43 -7.04
C THR A 13 -13.04 13.53 -7.76
N LEU A 14 -12.89 14.46 -8.71
CA LEU A 14 -11.64 14.68 -9.42
C LEU A 14 -10.52 15.13 -8.44
N CYS A 15 -10.85 16.00 -7.49
CA CYS A 15 -9.92 16.43 -6.45
C CYS A 15 -9.41 15.23 -5.64
N TYR A 16 -10.29 14.29 -5.25
CA TYR A 16 -9.88 13.09 -4.52
C TYR A 16 -9.05 12.14 -5.38
N PHE A 17 -9.34 12.00 -6.68
CA PHE A 17 -8.51 11.20 -7.57
C PHE A 17 -7.08 11.74 -7.69
N VAL A 18 -6.93 13.05 -7.87
CA VAL A 18 -5.60 13.68 -7.88
C VAL A 18 -4.91 13.54 -6.52
N THR A 19 -5.66 13.70 -5.42
CA THR A 19 -5.15 13.46 -4.07
C THR A 19 -4.60 12.04 -3.92
N PHE A 20 -5.29 11.04 -4.46
CA PHE A 20 -4.84 9.63 -4.36
C PHE A 20 -3.62 9.33 -5.23
N ILE A 21 -3.47 9.96 -6.40
CA ILE A 21 -2.22 9.90 -7.16
C ILE A 21 -1.06 10.41 -6.30
N VAL A 22 -1.25 11.57 -5.67
CA VAL A 22 -0.19 12.20 -4.87
C VAL A 22 0.12 11.39 -3.61
N ILE A 23 -0.89 10.86 -2.91
CA ILE A 23 -0.65 9.96 -1.76
C ILE A 23 0.09 8.70 -2.22
N GLY A 24 -0.27 8.13 -3.37
CA GLY A 24 0.47 7.01 -3.95
C GLY A 24 1.94 7.37 -4.19
N MET A 25 2.22 8.57 -4.70
CA MET A 25 3.60 9.06 -4.84
C MET A 25 4.32 9.18 -3.49
N CYS A 26 3.65 9.69 -2.45
CA CYS A 26 4.22 9.80 -1.10
C CYS A 26 4.58 8.43 -0.52
N VAL A 27 3.65 7.47 -0.64
CA VAL A 27 3.85 6.10 -0.14
C VAL A 27 4.97 5.40 -0.89
N GLY A 28 4.98 5.52 -2.21
CA GLY A 28 5.93 4.83 -3.08
C GLY A 28 7.35 5.40 -3.07
N LEU A 29 7.58 6.57 -2.48
CA LEU A 29 8.90 7.23 -2.51
C LEU A 29 9.91 6.62 -1.54
N LEU A 30 9.48 6.07 -0.42
CA LEU A 30 10.39 5.57 0.64
C LEU A 30 11.34 4.48 0.11
N GLY A 31 10.82 3.46 -0.55
CA GLY A 31 11.62 2.35 -1.06
C GLY A 31 12.73 2.79 -2.03
N PRO A 32 12.38 3.48 -3.13
CA PRO A 32 13.37 4.00 -4.08
C PRO A 32 14.39 4.97 -3.47
N ALA A 33 14.00 5.76 -2.48
CA ALA A 33 14.87 6.72 -1.81
C ALA A 33 15.70 6.10 -0.67
N LEU A 34 15.40 4.87 -0.24
CA LEU A 34 15.99 4.26 0.96
C LEU A 34 17.54 4.26 0.97
N PRO A 35 18.25 3.93 -0.13
CA PRO A 35 19.72 4.01 -0.15
C PRO A 35 20.23 5.43 0.12
N HIS A 36 19.61 6.44 -0.52
CA HIS A 36 19.98 7.85 -0.33
C HIS A 36 19.72 8.35 1.09
N LEU A 37 18.63 7.87 1.73
CA LEU A 37 18.31 8.19 3.12
C LEU A 37 19.29 7.54 4.09
N ALA A 38 19.74 6.31 3.80
CA ALA A 38 20.75 5.63 4.56
C ALA A 38 22.11 6.37 4.48
N ASP A 39 22.54 6.75 3.28
CA ASP A 39 23.76 7.53 3.06
C ASP A 39 23.69 8.89 3.74
N MET A 40 22.57 9.61 3.63
CA MET A 40 22.36 10.92 4.24
C MET A 40 22.47 10.88 5.77
N THR A 41 21.97 9.81 6.39
CA THR A 41 21.98 9.65 7.86
C THR A 41 23.20 8.90 8.38
N GLY A 42 24.07 8.40 7.51
CA GLY A 42 25.21 7.52 7.87
C GLY A 42 24.74 6.20 8.51
N SER A 43 23.56 5.72 8.15
CA SER A 43 22.94 4.54 8.77
C SER A 43 23.17 3.28 7.94
N GLY A 44 23.40 2.15 8.63
CA GLY A 44 23.35 0.84 7.99
C GLY A 44 21.93 0.42 7.61
N MET A 45 21.81 -0.65 6.79
CA MET A 45 20.50 -1.15 6.34
C MET A 45 19.62 -1.64 7.49
N GLY A 46 20.20 -2.17 8.56
CA GLY A 46 19.48 -2.56 9.76
C GLY A 46 18.87 -1.38 10.52
N GLN A 47 19.63 -0.29 10.61
CA GLN A 47 19.19 0.92 11.31
C GLN A 47 18.12 1.67 10.51
N ILE A 48 18.32 1.86 9.19
CA ILE A 48 17.38 2.61 8.35
C ILE A 48 16.01 1.91 8.23
N ALA A 49 15.93 0.60 8.46
CA ALA A 49 14.69 -0.16 8.47
C ALA A 49 13.67 0.35 9.50
N ILE A 50 14.11 1.07 10.55
CA ILE A 50 13.23 1.71 11.55
C ILE A 50 12.22 2.66 10.91
N LEU A 51 12.53 3.24 9.74
CA LEU A 51 11.63 4.14 9.02
C LEU A 51 10.32 3.47 8.64
N PHE A 52 10.34 2.17 8.26
CA PHE A 52 9.13 1.40 7.96
C PHE A 52 8.28 1.22 9.23
N THR A 53 8.92 0.91 10.37
CA THR A 53 8.23 0.79 11.67
C THR A 53 7.58 2.12 12.06
N ALA A 54 8.34 3.20 12.02
CA ALA A 54 7.85 4.53 12.41
C ALA A 54 6.66 4.96 11.55
N ARG A 55 6.78 4.80 10.22
CA ARG A 55 5.71 5.14 9.28
C ARG A 55 4.45 4.31 9.52
N ALA A 56 4.59 3.01 9.77
CA ALA A 56 3.47 2.12 10.05
C ALA A 56 2.78 2.45 11.39
N LEU A 57 3.55 2.79 12.43
CA LEU A 57 2.98 3.26 13.70
C LEU A 57 2.19 4.56 13.51
N GLY A 58 2.73 5.50 12.71
CA GLY A 58 2.00 6.71 12.30
C GLY A 58 0.70 6.38 11.57
N THR A 59 0.74 5.43 10.63
CA THR A 59 -0.44 4.94 9.91
C THR A 59 -1.48 4.34 10.85
N MET A 60 -1.08 3.53 11.82
CA MET A 60 -2.00 2.95 12.82
C MET A 60 -2.69 4.04 13.65
N LEU A 61 -1.94 5.02 14.16
CA LEU A 61 -2.50 6.12 14.92
C LEU A 61 -3.39 7.02 14.05
N GLY A 62 -2.95 7.37 12.86
CA GLY A 62 -3.68 8.22 11.93
C GLY A 62 -5.00 7.61 11.48
N SER A 63 -5.09 6.28 11.33
CA SER A 63 -6.33 5.60 10.97
C SER A 63 -7.42 5.75 12.03
N VAL A 64 -7.04 5.74 13.29
CA VAL A 64 -7.97 5.96 14.42
C VAL A 64 -8.37 7.44 14.51
N LEU A 65 -7.39 8.33 14.41
CA LEU A 65 -7.61 9.77 14.51
C LEU A 65 -8.46 10.33 13.38
N SER A 66 -8.26 9.85 12.14
CA SER A 66 -8.95 10.38 10.97
C SER A 66 -10.48 10.21 11.06
N GLY A 67 -10.96 9.06 11.52
CA GLY A 67 -12.39 8.83 11.73
C GLY A 67 -12.97 9.82 12.74
N ALA A 68 -12.36 9.92 13.92
CA ALA A 68 -12.82 10.82 14.97
C ALA A 68 -12.76 12.31 14.57
N LEU A 69 -11.80 12.71 13.74
CA LEU A 69 -11.69 14.08 13.26
C LEU A 69 -12.74 14.42 12.21
N ILE A 70 -13.00 13.51 11.25
CA ILE A 70 -13.98 13.71 10.18
C ILE A 70 -15.41 13.71 10.71
N ASP A 71 -15.68 12.94 11.77
CA ASP A 71 -17.00 12.93 12.42
C ASP A 71 -17.29 14.22 13.19
N ARG A 72 -16.27 14.97 13.61
CA ARG A 72 -16.41 16.20 14.43
C ARG A 72 -16.22 17.50 13.68
N PHE A 73 -15.41 17.47 12.61
CA PHE A 73 -14.98 18.67 11.89
C PHE A 73 -15.33 18.56 10.40
N ASP A 74 -15.27 19.68 9.70
CA ASP A 74 -15.40 19.72 8.25
C ASP A 74 -14.33 18.83 7.57
N GLY A 75 -14.80 17.86 6.79
CA GLY A 75 -13.91 16.85 6.21
C GLY A 75 -12.82 17.45 5.32
N HIS A 76 -13.12 18.48 4.51
CA HIS A 76 -12.11 19.11 3.67
C HIS A 76 -11.07 19.88 4.49
N LYS A 77 -11.44 20.50 5.61
CA LYS A 77 -10.48 21.15 6.50
C LYS A 77 -9.57 20.14 7.19
N VAL A 78 -10.11 18.98 7.59
CA VAL A 78 -9.30 17.88 8.15
C VAL A 78 -8.31 17.36 7.10
N LEU A 79 -8.78 17.09 5.87
CA LEU A 79 -7.91 16.65 4.79
C LEU A 79 -6.82 17.70 4.48
N ALA A 80 -7.19 18.98 4.44
CA ALA A 80 -6.23 20.08 4.18
C ALA A 80 -5.16 20.16 5.28
N ALA A 81 -5.54 20.02 6.56
CA ALA A 81 -4.57 19.99 7.65
C ALA A 81 -3.60 18.81 7.52
N MET A 82 -4.10 17.62 7.18
CA MET A 82 -3.26 16.44 6.98
C MET A 82 -2.39 16.54 5.71
N LEU A 83 -2.89 17.11 4.61
CA LEU A 83 -2.09 17.41 3.42
C LEU A 83 -1.01 18.46 3.71
N LEU A 84 -1.29 19.45 4.52
CA LEU A 84 -0.27 20.42 4.95
C LEU A 84 0.83 19.75 5.77
N LEU A 85 0.45 18.91 6.74
CA LEU A 85 1.40 18.10 7.51
C LEU A 85 2.25 17.20 6.59
N LEU A 86 1.62 16.58 5.60
CA LEU A 86 2.30 15.74 4.61
C LEU A 86 3.28 16.56 3.76
N ALA A 87 2.89 17.74 3.25
CA ALA A 87 3.75 18.59 2.44
C ALA A 87 4.97 19.08 3.25
N VAL A 88 4.74 19.54 4.48
CA VAL A 88 5.82 20.00 5.39
C VAL A 88 6.74 18.84 5.75
N GLY A 89 6.19 17.66 6.08
CA GLY A 89 6.97 16.47 6.38
C GLY A 89 7.85 16.04 5.21
N LEU A 90 7.29 15.96 4.00
CA LEU A 90 8.07 15.63 2.78
C LEU A 90 9.17 16.66 2.52
N ALA A 91 8.86 17.95 2.66
CA ALA A 91 9.86 19.01 2.48
C ALA A 91 10.99 18.93 3.52
N ALA A 92 10.69 18.44 4.74
CA ALA A 92 11.65 18.30 5.83
C ALA A 92 12.57 17.07 5.68
N VAL A 93 12.17 16.04 4.94
CA VAL A 93 12.98 14.80 4.77
C VAL A 93 14.42 15.07 4.39
N PRO A 94 14.74 15.87 3.34
CA PRO A 94 16.13 16.09 2.95
C PRO A 94 17.00 16.86 3.96
N PHE A 95 16.38 17.51 4.93
CA PHE A 95 17.07 18.21 6.02
C PHE A 95 17.25 17.34 7.27
N SER A 96 16.62 16.18 7.32
CA SER A 96 16.60 15.27 8.48
C SER A 96 17.84 14.36 8.49
N GLN A 97 19.03 14.92 8.68
CA GLN A 97 20.30 14.19 8.65
C GLN A 97 20.48 13.23 9.85
N ALA A 98 19.83 13.50 10.98
CA ALA A 98 19.84 12.59 12.11
C ALA A 98 18.75 11.52 11.94
N LEU A 99 19.10 10.22 12.08
CA LEU A 99 18.13 9.11 11.94
C LEU A 99 16.93 9.28 12.87
N ALA A 100 17.11 9.77 14.09
CA ALA A 100 16.02 9.98 15.03
C ALA A 100 15.02 11.05 14.52
N VAL A 101 15.50 12.13 13.92
CA VAL A 101 14.66 13.18 13.33
C VAL A 101 13.92 12.63 12.12
N LEU A 102 14.62 11.92 11.22
CA LEU A 102 14.01 11.28 10.06
C LEU A 102 12.94 10.26 10.48
N THR A 103 13.19 9.49 11.54
CA THR A 103 12.22 8.54 12.11
C THR A 103 10.94 9.24 12.58
N ALA A 104 11.08 10.38 13.30
CA ALA A 104 9.93 11.17 13.72
C ALA A 104 9.16 11.77 12.53
N VAL A 105 9.87 12.26 11.50
CA VAL A 105 9.24 12.75 10.26
C VAL A 105 8.49 11.62 9.56
N MET A 106 9.04 10.42 9.46
CA MET A 106 8.38 9.26 8.85
C MET A 106 7.12 8.84 9.60
N PHE A 107 7.12 8.91 10.93
CA PHE A 107 5.92 8.70 11.75
C PHE A 107 4.82 9.70 11.40
N LEU A 108 5.15 10.99 11.32
CA LEU A 108 4.19 12.05 10.96
C LEU A 108 3.68 11.89 9.51
N LEU A 109 4.54 11.49 8.58
CA LEU A 109 4.14 11.18 7.21
C LEU A 109 3.13 10.03 7.18
N GLY A 110 3.39 8.92 7.88
CA GLY A 110 2.47 7.79 7.96
C GLY A 110 1.11 8.17 8.54
N LEU A 111 1.11 8.99 9.59
CA LEU A 111 -0.11 9.52 10.22
C LEU A 111 -0.92 10.38 9.23
N ALA A 112 -0.25 11.30 8.54
CA ALA A 112 -0.90 12.21 7.59
C ALA A 112 -1.45 11.45 6.36
N GLU A 113 -0.66 10.55 5.77
CA GLU A 113 -1.01 9.77 4.59
C GLU A 113 -2.28 8.95 4.78
N VAL A 114 -2.34 8.16 5.87
CA VAL A 114 -3.51 7.33 6.14
C VAL A 114 -4.72 8.18 6.47
N SER A 115 -4.53 9.31 7.17
CA SER A 115 -5.64 10.22 7.49
C SER A 115 -6.26 10.82 6.23
N VAL A 116 -5.43 11.23 5.25
CA VAL A 116 -5.92 11.69 3.95
C VAL A 116 -6.56 10.53 3.17
N ASN A 117 -5.95 9.35 3.17
CA ASN A 117 -6.48 8.16 2.50
C ASN A 117 -7.87 7.79 3.03
N ALA A 118 -8.00 7.56 4.34
CA ALA A 118 -9.25 7.21 4.99
C ALA A 118 -10.30 8.30 4.82
N GLY A 119 -9.91 9.56 5.00
CA GLY A 119 -10.79 10.70 4.85
C GLY A 119 -11.35 10.86 3.46
N ALA A 120 -10.51 10.80 2.42
CA ALA A 120 -10.98 10.93 1.05
C ALA A 120 -11.86 9.75 0.62
N ASN A 121 -11.60 8.51 1.09
CA ASN A 121 -12.50 7.36 0.90
C ASN A 121 -13.88 7.62 1.53
N THR A 122 -13.91 8.10 2.78
CA THR A 122 -15.15 8.41 3.50
C THR A 122 -15.93 9.51 2.79
N LEU A 123 -15.28 10.61 2.42
CA LEU A 123 -15.94 11.73 1.75
C LEU A 123 -16.43 11.36 0.33
N LEU A 124 -15.71 10.49 -0.37
CA LEU A 124 -16.14 9.95 -1.66
C LEU A 124 -17.41 9.08 -1.50
N LEU A 125 -17.44 8.25 -0.44
CA LEU A 125 -18.63 7.47 -0.09
C LEU A 125 -19.82 8.39 0.21
N TRP A 126 -19.64 9.46 0.97
CA TRP A 126 -20.69 10.45 1.25
C TRP A 126 -21.15 11.19 -0.02
N THR A 127 -20.23 11.42 -0.98
CA THR A 127 -20.56 12.09 -2.25
C THR A 127 -21.45 11.24 -3.15
N HIS A 128 -21.18 9.93 -3.23
CA HIS A 128 -21.81 9.02 -4.21
C HIS A 128 -22.81 8.02 -3.59
N GLY A 129 -22.85 7.88 -2.27
CA GLY A 129 -23.75 6.96 -1.57
C GLY A 129 -23.65 5.52 -2.10
N ALA A 130 -24.78 4.91 -2.43
CA ALA A 130 -24.86 3.54 -2.95
C ALA A 130 -24.14 3.34 -4.31
N ALA A 131 -23.91 4.41 -5.08
CA ALA A 131 -23.18 4.36 -6.35
C ALA A 131 -21.65 4.48 -6.19
N SER A 132 -21.13 4.47 -4.97
CA SER A 132 -19.70 4.68 -4.68
C SER A 132 -18.73 3.56 -5.13
N PRO A 133 -19.08 2.25 -5.25
CA PRO A 133 -18.10 1.20 -5.50
C PRO A 133 -17.21 1.40 -6.74
N PRO A 134 -17.72 1.83 -7.93
CA PRO A 134 -16.88 2.11 -9.08
C PRO A 134 -15.91 3.28 -8.83
N TRP A 135 -16.35 4.31 -8.12
CA TRP A 135 -15.54 5.48 -7.79
C TRP A 135 -14.42 5.16 -6.81
N ILE A 136 -14.70 4.33 -5.80
CA ILE A 136 -13.68 3.82 -4.88
C ILE A 136 -12.64 2.99 -5.63
N SER A 137 -13.07 2.14 -6.57
CA SER A 137 -12.14 1.36 -7.40
C SER A 137 -11.24 2.26 -8.25
N ALA A 138 -11.80 3.32 -8.86
CA ALA A 138 -11.04 4.31 -9.62
C ALA A 138 -10.07 5.10 -8.71
N LEU A 139 -10.49 5.43 -7.49
CA LEU A 139 -9.66 6.10 -6.49
C LEU A 139 -8.40 5.26 -6.17
N HIS A 140 -8.57 3.96 -5.90
CA HIS A 140 -7.46 3.05 -5.64
C HIS A 140 -6.57 2.78 -6.88
N PHE A 141 -7.14 2.84 -8.08
CA PHE A 141 -6.35 2.85 -9.30
C PHE A 141 -5.44 4.09 -9.38
N CYS A 142 -5.95 5.28 -9.05
CA CYS A 142 -5.17 6.50 -8.97
C CYS A 142 -4.02 6.39 -7.94
N PHE A 143 -4.26 5.75 -6.81
CA PHE A 143 -3.19 5.45 -5.84
C PHE A 143 -2.09 4.57 -6.44
N GLY A 144 -2.45 3.50 -7.14
CA GLY A 144 -1.51 2.63 -7.85
C GLY A 144 -0.69 3.38 -8.90
N LEU A 145 -1.34 4.29 -9.64
CA LEU A 145 -0.68 5.16 -10.61
C LEU A 145 0.38 6.05 -9.94
N GLY A 146 0.08 6.63 -8.79
CA GLY A 146 1.04 7.42 -8.01
C GLY A 146 2.27 6.62 -7.58
N ASN A 147 2.06 5.40 -7.05
CA ASN A 147 3.15 4.50 -6.68
C ASN A 147 4.05 4.12 -7.87
N MET A 148 3.48 3.98 -9.06
CA MET A 148 4.22 3.70 -10.29
C MET A 148 5.02 4.91 -10.77
N LEU A 149 4.47 6.12 -10.63
CA LEU A 149 5.07 7.35 -11.18
C LEU A 149 6.24 7.86 -10.33
N VAL A 150 6.20 7.72 -9.00
CA VAL A 150 7.19 8.37 -8.14
C VAL A 150 8.61 7.85 -8.30
N PRO A 151 8.89 6.55 -8.53
CA PRO A 151 10.25 6.14 -8.84
C PRO A 151 10.79 6.78 -10.12
N LEU A 152 9.91 7.04 -11.11
CA LEU A 152 10.29 7.74 -12.35
C LEU A 152 10.68 9.20 -12.10
N VAL A 153 10.00 9.87 -11.15
CA VAL A 153 10.39 11.22 -10.71
C VAL A 153 11.78 11.20 -10.09
N LEU A 154 12.06 10.25 -9.19
CA LEU A 154 13.39 10.12 -8.60
C LEU A 154 14.45 9.81 -9.67
N VAL A 155 14.19 8.90 -10.59
CA VAL A 155 15.10 8.56 -11.69
C VAL A 155 15.37 9.78 -12.57
N ALA A 156 14.34 10.55 -12.94
CA ALA A 156 14.50 11.75 -13.74
C ALA A 156 15.38 12.78 -13.02
N VAL A 157 15.15 13.00 -11.73
CA VAL A 157 15.96 13.91 -10.89
C VAL A 157 17.42 13.47 -10.87
N LEU A 158 17.69 12.19 -10.64
CA LEU A 158 19.05 11.64 -10.57
C LEU A 158 19.77 11.68 -11.94
N ARG A 159 19.07 11.42 -13.05
CA ARG A 159 19.63 11.50 -14.40
C ARG A 159 19.98 12.94 -14.80
N LEU A 160 19.24 13.91 -14.30
CA LEU A 160 19.54 15.34 -14.47
C LEU A 160 20.64 15.83 -13.53
N GLN A 161 21.30 14.92 -12.78
CA GLN A 161 22.36 15.22 -11.82
C GLN A 161 21.92 16.12 -10.65
N PHE A 162 20.63 16.17 -10.36
CA PHE A 162 20.11 16.83 -9.18
C PHE A 162 20.16 15.90 -7.95
N SER A 163 20.18 16.50 -6.76
CA SER A 163 20.06 15.77 -5.51
C SER A 163 18.70 15.06 -5.42
N PHE A 164 18.68 13.87 -4.79
CA PHE A 164 17.43 13.12 -4.51
C PHE A 164 16.39 13.97 -3.75
N ALA A 165 16.81 15.02 -3.04
CA ALA A 165 15.96 15.98 -2.34
C ALA A 165 14.89 16.59 -3.25
N TRP A 166 15.20 16.82 -4.52
CA TRP A 166 14.25 17.37 -5.47
C TRP A 166 13.04 16.46 -5.70
N ALA A 167 13.20 15.15 -5.61
CA ALA A 167 12.06 14.24 -5.71
C ALA A 167 11.06 14.46 -4.54
N PHE A 168 11.55 14.65 -3.31
CA PHE A 168 10.72 14.96 -2.15
C PHE A 168 10.06 16.34 -2.28
N TRP A 169 10.81 17.35 -2.70
CA TRP A 169 10.27 18.72 -2.85
C TRP A 169 9.24 18.84 -3.97
N LEU A 170 9.44 18.15 -5.08
CA LEU A 170 8.45 18.10 -6.15
C LEU A 170 7.14 17.46 -5.67
N VAL A 171 7.22 16.32 -4.97
CA VAL A 171 6.02 15.68 -4.42
C VAL A 171 5.38 16.59 -3.35
N ALA A 172 6.17 17.19 -2.46
CA ALA A 172 5.67 18.16 -1.45
C ALA A 172 4.94 19.33 -2.12
N PHE A 173 5.48 19.87 -3.19
CA PHE A 173 4.86 20.95 -3.97
C PHE A 173 3.50 20.52 -4.55
N TYR A 174 3.41 19.31 -5.15
CA TYR A 174 2.13 18.79 -5.65
C TYR A 174 1.12 18.57 -4.53
N VAL A 175 1.56 18.08 -3.37
CA VAL A 175 0.69 17.98 -2.17
C VAL A 175 0.16 19.36 -1.78
N ALA A 176 1.03 20.37 -1.73
CA ALA A 176 0.64 21.74 -1.35
C ALA A 176 -0.34 22.37 -2.34
N LEU A 177 -0.21 22.11 -3.64
CA LEU A 177 -1.15 22.58 -4.66
C LEU A 177 -2.58 22.09 -4.43
N LEU A 178 -2.76 20.90 -3.83
CA LEU A 178 -4.08 20.33 -3.57
C LEU A 178 -4.84 21.03 -2.43
N LEU A 179 -4.15 21.81 -1.59
CA LEU A 179 -4.79 22.59 -0.53
C LEU A 179 -5.78 23.60 -1.08
N VAL A 180 -5.44 24.25 -2.21
CA VAL A 180 -6.26 25.32 -2.79
C VAL A 180 -7.63 24.82 -3.27
N PRO A 181 -7.72 23.82 -4.17
CA PRO A 181 -9.01 23.31 -4.62
C PRO A 181 -9.80 22.68 -3.47
N LEU A 182 -9.14 21.97 -2.55
CA LEU A 182 -9.81 21.30 -1.44
C LEU A 182 -10.49 22.30 -0.49
N LEU A 183 -9.81 23.41 -0.13
CA LEU A 183 -10.38 24.43 0.72
C LEU A 183 -11.46 25.29 0.05
N ARG A 184 -11.50 25.34 -1.29
CA ARG A 184 -12.52 26.06 -2.06
C ARG A 184 -13.79 25.24 -2.31
N LEU A 185 -13.71 23.91 -2.22
CA LEU A 185 -14.84 23.03 -2.42
C LEU A 185 -15.60 22.82 -1.10
N GLN A 186 -16.93 22.75 -1.17
CA GLN A 186 -17.73 22.38 0.00
C GLN A 186 -17.53 20.91 0.34
N SER A 187 -17.30 20.62 1.61
CA SER A 187 -17.16 19.25 2.08
C SER A 187 -18.48 18.50 2.01
N PRO A 188 -18.50 17.25 1.51
CA PRO A 188 -19.65 16.37 1.64
C PRO A 188 -20.03 16.18 3.11
N ARG A 189 -21.34 16.04 3.38
CA ARG A 189 -21.87 15.75 4.71
C ARG A 189 -22.18 14.26 4.84
N PRO A 190 -22.09 13.69 6.06
CA PRO A 190 -22.53 12.33 6.28
C PRO A 190 -23.99 12.18 5.83
N PRO A 191 -24.36 11.08 5.16
CA PRO A 191 -25.77 10.80 4.89
C PRO A 191 -26.50 10.60 6.22
N ASP A 192 -27.77 11.03 6.30
CA ASP A 192 -28.63 10.73 7.44
C ASP A 192 -28.85 9.20 7.52
N LEU A 193 -27.99 8.53 8.27
CA LEU A 193 -28.09 7.09 8.50
C LEU A 193 -29.09 6.85 9.63
N THR A 194 -30.28 6.42 9.30
CA THR A 194 -31.10 5.64 10.23
C THR A 194 -30.33 4.36 10.52
N VAL A 195 -29.88 4.23 11.77
CA VAL A 195 -29.17 3.04 12.25
C VAL A 195 -30.13 1.86 12.17
N SER A 196 -29.99 1.02 11.15
CA SER A 196 -30.62 -0.29 11.13
C SER A 196 -29.97 -1.14 12.23
N GLU A 197 -30.77 -1.59 13.19
CA GLU A 197 -30.35 -2.53 14.24
C GLU A 197 -29.64 -3.71 13.58
N ARG A 198 -28.38 -3.90 13.93
CA ARG A 198 -27.56 -5.00 13.40
C ARG A 198 -27.89 -6.25 14.19
N ASP A 199 -28.51 -7.22 13.54
CA ASP A 199 -28.52 -8.59 14.02
C ASP A 199 -27.11 -9.01 14.39
N ALA A 200 -26.97 -9.69 15.54
CA ALA A 200 -25.68 -10.17 16.01
C ALA A 200 -25.05 -11.07 14.93
N PRO A 201 -23.79 -10.82 14.54
CA PRO A 201 -23.17 -11.62 13.50
C PRO A 201 -23.13 -13.09 13.93
N PRO A 202 -23.41 -14.02 13.00
CA PRO A 202 -23.34 -15.46 13.29
C PRO A 202 -21.95 -15.85 13.81
N PRO A 203 -21.83 -16.94 14.60
CA PRO A 203 -20.56 -17.36 15.19
C PRO A 203 -19.51 -17.57 14.10
N GLN A 204 -18.38 -16.89 14.27
CA GLN A 204 -17.25 -16.99 13.34
C GLN A 204 -16.43 -18.26 13.61
N ASP A 205 -16.07 -19.00 12.57
CA ASP A 205 -15.05 -20.04 12.66
C ASP A 205 -13.69 -19.37 12.94
N GLY A 206 -13.29 -19.34 14.20
CA GLY A 206 -12.07 -18.66 14.65
C GLY A 206 -10.81 -19.14 13.93
N TRP A 207 -10.77 -20.42 13.51
CA TRP A 207 -9.65 -20.98 12.77
C TRP A 207 -9.56 -20.47 11.33
N ARG A 208 -10.68 -20.35 10.63
CA ARG A 208 -10.72 -19.74 9.29
C ARG A 208 -10.28 -18.29 9.35
N LEU A 209 -10.79 -17.56 10.34
CA LEU A 209 -10.39 -16.17 10.55
C LEU A 209 -8.86 -16.08 10.78
N ALA A 210 -8.29 -16.90 11.66
CA ALA A 210 -6.85 -16.90 11.92
C ALA A 210 -6.01 -17.16 10.67
N ILE A 211 -6.39 -18.13 9.81
CA ILE A 211 -5.70 -18.40 8.55
C ILE A 211 -5.78 -17.17 7.63
N PHE A 212 -6.97 -16.55 7.47
CA PHE A 212 -7.10 -15.36 6.62
C PHE A 212 -6.27 -14.20 7.16
N LEU A 213 -6.29 -13.92 8.47
CA LEU A 213 -5.49 -12.86 9.08
C LEU A 213 -3.99 -13.08 8.84
N LEU A 214 -3.51 -14.32 9.02
CA LEU A 214 -2.13 -14.67 8.71
C LEU A 214 -1.81 -14.46 7.23
N MET A 215 -2.66 -14.93 6.31
CA MET A 215 -2.44 -14.77 4.87
C MET A 215 -2.44 -13.30 4.44
N PHE A 216 -3.34 -12.47 4.98
CA PHE A 216 -3.35 -11.04 4.68
C PHE A 216 -2.11 -10.32 5.23
N GLY A 217 -1.70 -10.64 6.45
CA GLY A 217 -0.47 -10.09 7.04
C GLY A 217 0.77 -10.48 6.23
N LEU A 218 0.91 -11.76 5.89
CA LEU A 218 2.03 -12.26 5.07
C LEU A 218 2.04 -11.63 3.67
N TYR A 219 0.86 -11.53 3.03
CA TYR A 219 0.77 -10.99 1.67
C TYR A 219 1.14 -9.49 1.63
N VAL A 220 0.48 -8.67 2.46
CA VAL A 220 0.75 -7.22 2.47
C VAL A 220 2.18 -6.96 2.93
N GLY A 221 2.65 -7.70 3.93
CA GLY A 221 4.04 -7.61 4.35
C GLY A 221 5.04 -7.97 3.25
N MET A 222 4.77 -9.02 2.46
CA MET A 222 5.57 -9.41 1.31
C MET A 222 5.56 -8.33 0.21
N GLU A 223 4.39 -7.79 -0.13
CA GLU A 223 4.22 -6.72 -1.14
C GLU A 223 5.02 -5.48 -0.75
N VAL A 224 4.85 -5.01 0.50
CA VAL A 224 5.55 -3.82 1.02
C VAL A 224 7.05 -4.09 1.17
N THR A 225 7.45 -5.30 1.57
CA THR A 225 8.87 -5.69 1.64
C THR A 225 9.52 -5.63 0.27
N PHE A 226 8.88 -6.22 -0.75
CA PHE A 226 9.44 -6.18 -2.10
C PHE A 226 9.56 -4.73 -2.60
N ALA A 227 8.47 -3.96 -2.56
CA ALA A 227 8.46 -2.58 -3.04
C ALA A 227 9.44 -1.67 -2.25
N GLY A 228 9.58 -1.90 -0.95
CA GLY A 228 10.44 -1.12 -0.08
C GLY A 228 11.94 -1.42 -0.22
N TRP A 229 12.30 -2.67 -0.52
CA TRP A 229 13.70 -3.12 -0.46
C TRP A 229 14.32 -3.48 -1.80
N ILE A 230 13.55 -3.64 -2.88
CA ILE A 230 14.09 -4.06 -4.19
C ILE A 230 15.11 -3.04 -4.76
N THR A 231 14.92 -1.75 -4.49
CA THR A 231 15.90 -0.71 -4.87
C THR A 231 17.20 -0.87 -4.08
N ALA A 232 17.10 -0.98 -2.76
CA ALA A 232 18.29 -1.19 -1.90
C ALA A 232 19.02 -2.49 -2.27
N TYR A 233 18.27 -3.57 -2.49
CA TYR A 233 18.83 -4.83 -2.98
C TYR A 233 19.55 -4.66 -4.33
N GLY A 234 18.94 -3.92 -5.27
CA GLY A 234 19.56 -3.62 -6.57
C GLY A 234 20.87 -2.86 -6.43
N VAL A 235 20.93 -1.86 -5.55
CA VAL A 235 22.16 -1.10 -5.26
C VAL A 235 23.21 -1.98 -4.59
N LEU A 236 22.84 -2.77 -3.59
CA LEU A 236 23.74 -3.70 -2.89
C LEU A 236 24.28 -4.79 -3.83
N THR A 237 23.61 -5.10 -4.93
CA THR A 237 24.07 -6.04 -5.97
C THR A 237 24.76 -5.36 -7.14
N GLY A 238 25.14 -4.07 -6.98
CA GLY A 238 26.02 -3.34 -7.93
C GLY A 238 25.30 -2.57 -9.03
N ARG A 239 23.96 -2.35 -8.94
CA ARG A 239 23.23 -1.50 -9.89
C ARG A 239 23.37 -0.02 -9.52
N ALA A 240 23.37 0.83 -10.53
CA ALA A 240 23.27 2.26 -10.32
C ALA A 240 21.93 2.61 -9.62
N PRO A 241 21.90 3.58 -8.70
CA PRO A 241 20.71 3.91 -7.93
C PRO A 241 19.48 4.22 -8.79
N GLY A 242 19.65 4.93 -9.90
CA GLY A 242 18.56 5.24 -10.85
C GLY A 242 17.98 3.99 -11.51
N ASP A 243 18.83 3.03 -11.93
CA ASP A 243 18.37 1.78 -12.55
C ASP A 243 17.73 0.85 -11.51
N ALA A 244 18.23 0.87 -10.28
CA ALA A 244 17.64 0.12 -9.18
C ALA A 244 16.24 0.67 -8.80
N ALA A 245 16.04 1.99 -8.82
CA ALA A 245 14.74 2.61 -8.55
C ALA A 245 13.67 2.23 -9.58
N LEU A 246 14.05 2.00 -10.85
CA LEU A 246 13.11 1.54 -11.89
C LEU A 246 12.50 0.16 -11.59
N LEU A 247 13.13 -0.68 -10.77
CA LEU A 247 12.59 -1.98 -10.40
C LEU A 247 11.25 -1.85 -9.66
N VAL A 248 11.10 -0.82 -8.84
CA VAL A 248 9.83 -0.52 -8.14
C VAL A 248 8.75 -0.10 -9.14
N THR A 249 9.10 0.70 -10.14
CA THR A 249 8.16 1.07 -11.24
C THR A 249 7.68 -0.17 -11.98
N LEU A 250 8.58 -1.08 -12.35
CA LEU A 250 8.24 -2.32 -13.05
C LEU A 250 7.32 -3.22 -12.21
N PHE A 251 7.60 -3.32 -10.91
CA PHE A 251 6.76 -4.04 -9.97
C PHE A 251 5.33 -3.46 -9.91
N TRP A 252 5.18 -2.14 -9.66
CA TRP A 252 3.86 -1.51 -9.57
C TRP A 252 3.12 -1.49 -10.90
N LEU A 253 3.83 -1.35 -12.02
CA LEU A 253 3.24 -1.43 -13.36
C LEU A 253 2.55 -2.78 -13.59
N THR A 254 3.27 -3.87 -13.35
CA THR A 254 2.74 -5.22 -13.58
C THR A 254 1.73 -5.63 -12.52
N LEU A 255 1.88 -5.17 -11.28
CA LEU A 255 0.87 -5.35 -10.24
C LEU A 255 -0.45 -4.67 -10.65
N SER A 256 -0.41 -3.43 -11.13
CA SER A 256 -1.60 -2.70 -11.57
C SER A 256 -2.21 -3.30 -12.84
N ALA A 257 -1.40 -3.62 -13.84
CA ALA A 257 -1.86 -4.30 -15.05
C ALA A 257 -2.46 -5.68 -14.75
N GLY A 258 -1.83 -6.44 -13.88
CA GLY A 258 -2.30 -7.75 -13.45
C GLY A 258 -3.63 -7.70 -12.70
N ARG A 259 -3.91 -6.64 -11.93
CA ARG A 259 -5.25 -6.40 -11.32
C ARG A 259 -6.34 -6.26 -12.38
N LEU A 260 -6.07 -5.56 -13.47
CA LEU A 260 -7.01 -5.45 -14.60
C LEU A 260 -7.18 -6.79 -15.32
N LEU A 261 -6.08 -7.51 -15.56
CA LEU A 261 -6.12 -8.83 -16.18
C LEU A 261 -6.81 -9.89 -15.31
N ALA A 262 -6.79 -9.74 -14.00
CA ALA A 262 -7.47 -10.63 -13.07
C ALA A 262 -9.00 -10.58 -13.23
N ILE A 263 -9.59 -9.44 -13.64
CA ILE A 263 -11.05 -9.27 -13.79
C ILE A 263 -11.65 -10.33 -14.77
N PRO A 264 -11.19 -10.42 -16.04
CA PRO A 264 -11.71 -11.45 -16.94
C PRO A 264 -11.26 -12.85 -16.53
N LEU A 265 -10.12 -13.00 -15.87
CA LEU A 265 -9.57 -14.29 -15.46
C LEU A 265 -10.43 -14.98 -14.40
N VAL A 266 -10.88 -14.24 -13.36
CA VAL A 266 -11.73 -14.78 -12.29
C VAL A 266 -13.17 -15.06 -12.77
N ARG A 267 -13.58 -14.52 -13.93
CA ARG A 267 -14.84 -14.90 -14.59
C ARG A 267 -14.78 -16.27 -15.27
N ARG A 268 -13.58 -16.70 -15.68
CA ARG A 268 -13.35 -17.95 -16.42
C ARG A 268 -12.76 -19.06 -15.55
N LEU A 269 -12.00 -18.71 -14.53
CA LEU A 269 -11.30 -19.64 -13.63
C LEU A 269 -11.78 -19.44 -12.19
N SER A 270 -11.81 -20.53 -11.42
CA SER A 270 -12.13 -20.42 -10.00
C SER A 270 -11.08 -19.58 -9.27
N PRO A 271 -11.48 -18.78 -8.24
CA PRO A 271 -10.56 -17.97 -7.43
C PRO A 271 -9.38 -18.78 -6.88
N TRP A 272 -9.62 -20.03 -6.50
CA TRP A 272 -8.59 -20.97 -6.02
C TRP A 272 -7.52 -21.30 -7.07
N LYS A 273 -7.90 -21.41 -8.35
CA LYS A 273 -6.95 -21.69 -9.45
C LYS A 273 -6.10 -20.46 -9.73
N VAL A 274 -6.72 -19.29 -9.78
CA VAL A 274 -6.00 -18.01 -10.00
C VAL A 274 -5.03 -17.72 -8.85
N LEU A 275 -5.47 -17.89 -7.60
CA LEU A 275 -4.62 -17.68 -6.45
C LEU A 275 -3.40 -18.64 -6.43
N ARG A 276 -3.61 -19.91 -6.77
CA ARG A 276 -2.48 -20.87 -6.92
C ARG A 276 -1.52 -20.46 -8.02
N GLY A 277 -2.03 -20.01 -9.17
CA GLY A 277 -1.19 -19.53 -10.26
C GLY A 277 -0.36 -18.31 -9.86
N CYS A 278 -0.98 -17.35 -9.17
CA CYS A 278 -0.30 -16.17 -8.63
C CYS A 278 0.81 -16.56 -7.63
N LEU A 279 0.50 -17.39 -6.64
CA LEU A 279 1.51 -17.83 -5.65
C LEU A 279 2.60 -18.69 -6.30
N GLY A 280 2.25 -19.56 -7.28
CA GLY A 280 3.23 -20.34 -8.05
C GLY A 280 4.19 -19.45 -8.83
N LEU A 281 3.68 -18.41 -9.51
CA LEU A 281 4.49 -17.43 -10.22
C LEU A 281 5.36 -16.61 -9.23
N GLY A 282 4.82 -16.27 -8.07
CA GLY A 282 5.56 -15.58 -7.01
C GLY A 282 6.71 -16.43 -6.47
N LEU A 283 6.47 -17.72 -6.23
CA LEU A 283 7.51 -18.65 -5.81
C LEU A 283 8.60 -18.81 -6.88
N PHE A 284 8.19 -19.00 -8.14
CA PHE A 284 9.14 -19.04 -9.25
C PHE A 284 9.99 -17.78 -9.33
N SER A 285 9.38 -16.60 -9.20
CA SER A 285 10.10 -15.32 -9.25
C SER A 285 11.09 -15.16 -8.09
N ALA A 286 10.69 -15.56 -6.86
CA ALA A 286 11.56 -15.51 -5.69
C ALA A 286 12.74 -16.49 -5.80
N LEU A 287 12.50 -17.71 -6.30
CA LEU A 287 13.56 -18.69 -6.58
C LEU A 287 14.46 -18.23 -7.72
N ALA A 288 13.90 -17.64 -8.78
CA ALA A 288 14.68 -17.09 -9.88
C ALA A 288 15.58 -15.94 -9.42
N LEU A 289 15.13 -15.14 -8.44
CA LEU A 289 15.97 -14.14 -7.79
C LEU A 289 17.06 -14.79 -6.94
N HIS A 290 16.73 -15.84 -6.19
CA HIS A 290 17.67 -16.53 -5.30
C HIS A 290 18.82 -17.19 -6.08
N PHE A 291 18.48 -17.88 -7.15
CA PHE A 291 19.44 -18.62 -7.98
C PHE A 291 19.99 -17.81 -9.17
N LEU A 292 19.61 -16.53 -9.29
CA LEU A 292 20.01 -15.63 -10.38
C LEU A 292 19.68 -16.15 -11.78
N TRP A 293 18.59 -16.91 -11.93
CA TRP A 293 18.16 -17.45 -13.22
C TRP A 293 17.68 -16.38 -14.20
N LEU A 294 17.14 -15.29 -13.67
CA LEU A 294 16.55 -14.22 -14.46
C LEU A 294 17.18 -12.86 -14.09
N PRO A 295 17.25 -11.93 -15.05
CA PRO A 295 17.68 -10.56 -14.76
C PRO A 295 16.67 -9.88 -13.83
N LEU A 296 17.17 -9.06 -12.91
CA LEU A 296 16.40 -8.41 -11.86
C LEU A 296 15.15 -7.64 -12.36
N PRO A 297 15.18 -6.92 -13.50
CA PRO A 297 13.99 -6.29 -14.05
C PRO A 297 12.87 -7.29 -14.39
N LEU A 298 13.22 -8.45 -14.94
CA LEU A 298 12.24 -9.48 -15.26
C LEU A 298 11.65 -10.11 -13.99
N VAL A 299 12.46 -10.31 -12.95
CA VAL A 299 11.98 -10.73 -11.63
C VAL A 299 10.98 -9.73 -11.07
N ALA A 300 11.26 -8.42 -11.14
CA ALA A 300 10.35 -7.37 -10.65
C ALA A 300 9.01 -7.39 -11.39
N LEU A 301 9.03 -7.56 -12.73
CA LEU A 301 7.82 -7.69 -13.54
C LEU A 301 6.99 -8.92 -13.13
N LEU A 302 7.63 -10.09 -13.02
CA LEU A 302 6.95 -11.34 -12.70
C LEU A 302 6.41 -11.34 -11.27
N PHE A 303 7.16 -10.79 -10.31
CA PHE A 303 6.75 -10.71 -8.91
C PHE A 303 5.58 -9.73 -8.73
N GLY A 304 5.56 -8.61 -9.46
CA GLY A 304 4.44 -7.67 -9.48
C GLY A 304 3.17 -8.31 -10.06
N LEU A 305 3.31 -9.02 -11.20
CA LEU A 305 2.19 -9.76 -11.79
C LEU A 305 1.67 -10.85 -10.85
N ALA A 306 2.55 -11.60 -10.20
CA ALA A 306 2.22 -12.61 -9.21
C ALA A 306 1.44 -12.04 -8.01
N SER A 307 1.82 -10.87 -7.54
CA SER A 307 1.18 -10.20 -6.40
C SER A 307 -0.20 -9.61 -6.75
N SER A 308 -0.47 -9.32 -8.01
CA SER A 308 -1.57 -8.46 -8.46
C SER A 308 -2.97 -8.87 -8.00
N ALA A 309 -3.30 -10.16 -8.08
CA ALA A 309 -4.64 -10.67 -7.79
C ALA A 309 -4.77 -11.31 -6.39
N VAL A 310 -3.70 -11.42 -5.62
CA VAL A 310 -3.72 -12.14 -4.33
C VAL A 310 -4.64 -11.48 -3.33
N PHE A 311 -4.47 -10.17 -3.07
CA PHE A 311 -5.32 -9.45 -2.12
C PHE A 311 -6.81 -9.48 -2.49
N PRO A 312 -7.22 -9.07 -3.70
CA PRO A 312 -8.64 -9.04 -4.04
C PRO A 312 -9.27 -10.43 -4.03
N ILE A 313 -8.54 -11.48 -4.43
CA ILE A 313 -9.07 -12.85 -4.38
C ILE A 313 -9.17 -13.35 -2.94
N LEU A 314 -8.18 -13.12 -2.09
CA LEU A 314 -8.27 -13.45 -0.66
C LEU A 314 -9.44 -12.74 0.00
N PHE A 315 -9.64 -11.46 -0.31
CA PHE A 315 -10.75 -10.68 0.23
C PHE A 315 -12.11 -11.19 -0.26
N GLY A 316 -12.21 -11.54 -1.54
CA GLY A 316 -13.41 -12.19 -2.09
C GLY A 316 -13.71 -13.54 -1.43
N LEU A 317 -12.69 -14.39 -1.25
CA LEU A 317 -12.82 -15.68 -0.57
C LEU A 317 -13.18 -15.53 0.92
N SER A 318 -12.62 -14.56 1.62
CA SER A 318 -12.96 -14.30 3.02
C SER A 318 -14.43 -13.95 3.19
N ASN A 319 -14.98 -13.10 2.31
CA ASN A 319 -16.40 -12.73 2.31
C ASN A 319 -17.34 -13.86 1.87
N GLN A 320 -16.85 -14.82 1.08
CA GLN A 320 -17.62 -16.02 0.70
C GLN A 320 -17.65 -17.09 1.79
N LEU A 321 -16.56 -17.23 2.54
CA LEU A 321 -16.36 -18.31 3.51
C LEU A 321 -16.64 -17.91 4.96
N MET A 322 -16.78 -16.62 5.23
CA MET A 322 -17.10 -16.06 6.53
C MET A 322 -18.17 -14.97 6.40
N PRO A 323 -18.97 -14.73 7.43
CA PRO A 323 -19.90 -13.61 7.44
C PRO A 323 -19.17 -12.28 7.22
N ALA A 324 -19.57 -11.53 6.20
CA ALA A 324 -19.04 -10.20 5.94
C ALA A 324 -19.50 -9.26 7.06
N SER A 325 -18.59 -8.83 7.92
CA SER A 325 -18.86 -7.87 8.99
C SER A 325 -17.77 -6.81 9.06
N GLY A 326 -18.12 -5.62 9.52
CA GLY A 326 -17.13 -4.55 9.75
C GLY A 326 -16.01 -4.99 10.70
N ARG A 327 -16.34 -5.85 11.70
CA ARG A 327 -15.36 -6.39 12.64
C ARG A 327 -14.35 -7.31 11.95
N THR A 328 -14.80 -8.23 11.09
CA THR A 328 -13.92 -9.13 10.32
C THR A 328 -13.02 -8.33 9.38
N THR A 329 -13.60 -7.37 8.67
CA THR A 329 -12.86 -6.46 7.78
C THR A 329 -11.80 -5.66 8.56
N GLY A 330 -12.16 -5.14 9.74
CA GLY A 330 -11.22 -4.44 10.62
C GLY A 330 -10.03 -5.30 11.04
N TRP A 331 -10.27 -6.56 11.45
CA TRP A 331 -9.18 -7.49 11.77
C TRP A 331 -8.28 -7.80 10.56
N ILE A 332 -8.85 -7.95 9.36
CA ILE A 332 -8.09 -8.15 8.10
C ILE A 332 -7.15 -6.98 7.86
N PHE A 333 -7.65 -5.74 7.94
CA PHE A 333 -6.81 -4.56 7.74
C PHE A 333 -5.76 -4.38 8.84
N LEU A 334 -6.10 -4.71 10.09
CA LEU A 334 -5.13 -4.70 11.19
C LEU A 334 -3.99 -5.70 10.94
N ALA A 335 -4.32 -6.95 10.58
CA ALA A 335 -3.32 -7.97 10.28
C ALA A 335 -2.45 -7.57 9.06
N SER A 336 -3.07 -7.00 8.02
CA SER A 336 -2.38 -6.44 6.86
C SER A 336 -1.39 -5.34 7.25
N GLY A 337 -1.82 -4.42 8.10
CA GLY A 337 -0.97 -3.33 8.61
C GLY A 337 0.20 -3.84 9.44
N LEU A 338 -0.04 -4.81 10.33
CA LEU A 338 1.01 -5.44 11.13
C LEU A 338 2.04 -6.17 10.26
N GLY A 339 1.59 -6.89 9.23
CA GLY A 339 2.48 -7.53 8.26
C GLY A 339 3.31 -6.52 7.47
N GLY A 340 2.64 -5.48 6.95
CA GLY A 340 3.28 -4.38 6.22
C GLY A 340 4.25 -3.55 7.07
N MET A 341 4.15 -3.61 8.39
CA MET A 341 5.11 -3.02 9.34
C MET A 341 6.28 -3.97 9.61
N ALA A 342 5.97 -5.18 10.08
CA ALA A 342 6.95 -6.09 10.64
C ALA A 342 7.94 -6.60 9.59
N LEU A 343 7.46 -7.04 8.43
CA LEU A 343 8.31 -7.70 7.45
C LEU A 343 9.32 -6.75 6.80
N PRO A 344 8.96 -5.53 6.33
CA PRO A 344 9.96 -4.58 5.83
C PRO A 344 10.96 -4.15 6.90
N SER A 345 10.51 -3.99 8.16
CA SER A 345 11.38 -3.60 9.27
C SER A 345 12.42 -4.67 9.64
N LEU A 346 12.04 -5.95 9.49
CA LEU A 346 12.94 -7.09 9.71
C LEU A 346 13.93 -7.30 8.56
N THR A 347 13.61 -6.82 7.37
CA THR A 347 14.42 -7.06 6.16
C THR A 347 15.78 -6.37 6.25
N GLY A 348 15.87 -5.17 6.79
CA GLY A 348 17.14 -4.44 6.93
C GLY A 348 18.16 -5.17 7.81
N PRO A 349 17.83 -5.49 9.08
CA PRO A 349 18.69 -6.29 9.94
C PRO A 349 19.06 -7.65 9.34
N LEU A 350 18.15 -8.27 8.60
CA LEU A 350 18.40 -9.55 7.93
C LEU A 350 19.43 -9.41 6.80
N LEU A 351 19.31 -8.37 5.96
CA LEU A 351 20.28 -8.05 4.92
C LEU A 351 21.67 -7.73 5.50
N GLU A 352 21.72 -7.01 6.61
CA GLU A 352 22.97 -6.62 7.26
C GLU A 352 23.70 -7.82 7.85
N ARG A 353 22.97 -8.77 8.48
CA ARG A 353 23.57 -9.93 9.15
C ARG A 353 23.85 -11.12 8.25
N ALA A 354 22.95 -11.37 7.28
CA ALA A 354 23.00 -12.56 6.43
C ALA A 354 23.34 -12.26 4.96
N GLY A 355 23.63 -10.98 4.63
CA GLY A 355 23.98 -10.56 3.28
C GLY A 355 22.79 -10.50 2.32
N THR A 356 23.10 -10.17 1.05
CA THR A 356 22.07 -9.93 0.02
C THR A 356 21.21 -11.16 -0.29
N GLY A 357 21.74 -12.39 -0.10
CA GLY A 357 20.98 -13.64 -0.29
C GLY A 357 19.79 -13.79 0.66
N ALA A 358 19.76 -13.04 1.76
CA ALA A 358 18.66 -13.07 2.73
C ALA A 358 17.35 -12.54 2.15
N PHE A 359 17.38 -11.55 1.25
CA PHE A 359 16.19 -10.96 0.65
C PHE A 359 15.39 -11.96 -0.21
N PRO A 360 15.98 -12.63 -1.23
CA PRO A 360 15.25 -13.62 -1.99
C PRO A 360 14.82 -14.84 -1.16
N LEU A 361 15.59 -15.23 -0.14
CA LEU A 361 15.22 -16.30 0.77
C LEU A 361 13.98 -15.94 1.60
N LEU A 362 13.92 -14.70 2.13
CA LEU A 362 12.75 -14.18 2.83
C LEU A 362 11.51 -14.21 1.93
N LEU A 363 11.62 -13.70 0.69
CA LEU A 363 10.49 -13.71 -0.25
C LEU A 363 10.03 -15.15 -0.55
N THR A 364 10.96 -16.07 -0.74
CA THR A 364 10.65 -17.50 -0.98
C THR A 364 9.90 -18.09 0.23
N ALA A 365 10.35 -17.81 1.45
CA ALA A 365 9.70 -18.27 2.67
C ALA A 365 8.28 -17.69 2.81
N LEU A 366 8.09 -16.40 2.54
CA LEU A 366 6.79 -15.74 2.62
C LEU A 366 5.79 -16.31 1.63
N VAL A 367 6.20 -16.51 0.37
CA VAL A 367 5.34 -17.16 -0.64
C VAL A 367 5.05 -18.61 -0.27
N GLY A 368 6.03 -19.34 0.25
CA GLY A 368 5.85 -20.71 0.76
C GLY A 368 4.80 -20.78 1.86
N LEU A 369 4.89 -19.88 2.84
CA LEU A 369 3.89 -19.77 3.93
C LEU A 369 2.49 -19.42 3.40
N LEU A 370 2.38 -18.53 2.41
CA LEU A 370 1.12 -18.23 1.75
C LEU A 370 0.54 -19.46 1.03
N MET A 371 1.37 -20.26 0.37
CA MET A 371 0.95 -21.52 -0.25
C MET A 371 0.47 -22.55 0.78
N LEU A 372 1.15 -22.65 1.91
CA LEU A 372 0.72 -23.52 3.03
C LEU A 372 -0.62 -23.04 3.60
N GLY A 373 -0.79 -21.72 3.79
CA GLY A 373 -2.06 -21.12 4.19
C GLY A 373 -3.20 -21.44 3.22
N LEU A 374 -2.93 -21.38 1.92
CA LEU A 374 -3.90 -21.74 0.88
C LEU A 374 -4.31 -23.23 0.94
N VAL A 375 -3.35 -24.12 1.17
CA VAL A 375 -3.61 -25.56 1.32
C VAL A 375 -4.45 -25.83 2.58
N ALA A 376 -4.08 -25.22 3.70
CA ALA A 376 -4.79 -25.36 4.98
C ALA A 376 -6.23 -24.85 4.87
N LEU A 377 -6.44 -23.69 4.25
CA LEU A 377 -7.75 -23.11 4.01
C LEU A 377 -8.63 -24.03 3.15
N ARG A 378 -8.05 -24.58 2.06
CA ARG A 378 -8.78 -25.46 1.15
C ARG A 378 -9.15 -26.80 1.78
N ALA A 379 -8.26 -27.38 2.58
CA ALA A 379 -8.55 -28.59 3.34
C ALA A 379 -9.75 -28.40 4.27
N ARG A 380 -9.78 -27.30 5.00
CA ARG A 380 -10.90 -26.96 5.90
C ARG A 380 -12.24 -26.77 5.19
N VAL A 381 -12.24 -26.11 4.03
CA VAL A 381 -13.45 -25.91 3.22
C VAL A 381 -14.01 -27.27 2.76
N ARG A 382 -13.16 -28.19 2.32
CA ARG A 382 -13.57 -29.53 1.91
C ARG A 382 -14.17 -30.35 3.04
N HIS A 383 -13.60 -30.27 4.25
CA HIS A 383 -14.13 -30.99 5.42
C HIS A 383 -15.49 -30.43 5.88
N SER A 384 -15.77 -29.15 5.67
CA SER A 384 -17.06 -28.55 6.06
C SER A 384 -18.18 -28.78 5.03
N THR A 385 -17.84 -29.03 3.74
CA THR A 385 -18.82 -29.33 2.67
C THR A 385 -19.09 -30.81 2.48
N GLY A 386 -18.29 -31.67 3.09
CA GLY A 386 -18.47 -33.14 3.07
C GLY A 386 -19.25 -33.69 4.29
N ARG A 387 -19.83 -32.80 5.13
CA ARG A 387 -20.87 -33.11 6.12
C ARG A 387 -22.18 -32.49 5.67
#